data_6cc4367250c2d03f00296879a6929b6c
#
_entry.id   6cc4367250c2d03f00296879a6929b6c
#
_cell.length_a   1.000
_cell.length_b   1.000
_cell.length_c   1.000
_cell.angle_alpha   90.00
_cell.angle_beta   90.00
_cell.angle_gamma   90.00
#
_symmetry.space_group_name_H-M   'P 1'
#
loop_
_entity.id
_entity.type
_entity.pdbx_description
1 polymer ?
#
loop_
_entity_poly.entity_id
_entity_poly.type
_entity_poly.pdbx_seq_one_letter_code
_entity_poly.pdbx_strand_id
1 'polypeptide(L)'
;MILADKIIEERKKLGLSQEELAEKLSVSRQAVSKWESAQSIPDLQKIIMMSELFSVSTDYLLKDDAKQEVTTSNEMDVLKPIRRVSIEEANSFLDLVKEQSKTTALGVMLCILSPALLIFLAGMAEDKKIKETLATAISLSTLFILVAIALFFFITNSIKKSRFNYLEKEIFETAYGVSGLVKEREEKNNPTYIKFLTLGIILCVLSPLPLLIVSAINDKSTFVVSSISLLFVIVSIGVYLIVRASLVKSSYDVLLQENNYEKSEKKNSAAINATSVIYWSIATAIFLAWSFISNDWNITWIIWPIVGVLFAPFVIIVKHINSKKNK
;
A
#
# COMPACT_ATOMS: atom_id res chain seq x y z
N MET A 1 16.09 5.22 42.09
CA MET A 1 16.83 3.98 42.49
C MET A 1 18.10 3.92 41.70
N ILE A 2 19.28 3.91 42.33
CA ILE A 2 20.55 3.89 41.59
C ILE A 2 20.87 2.48 41.05
N LEU A 3 21.77 2.39 40.09
CA LEU A 3 22.18 1.12 39.44
C LEU A 3 22.55 0.02 40.47
N ALA A 4 23.28 0.37 41.53
CA ALA A 4 23.68 -0.58 42.58
C ALA A 4 22.46 -1.25 43.24
N ASP A 5 21.44 -0.46 43.61
CA ASP A 5 20.21 -0.96 44.24
C ASP A 5 19.48 -1.94 43.30
N LYS A 6 19.43 -1.63 42.02
CA LYS A 6 18.77 -2.46 40.99
C LYS A 6 19.49 -3.78 40.81
N ILE A 7 20.80 -3.76 40.76
CA ILE A 7 21.59 -5.01 40.68
C ILE A 7 21.30 -5.91 41.89
N ILE A 8 21.25 -5.36 43.10
CA ILE A 8 20.91 -6.10 44.31
C ILE A 8 19.50 -6.68 44.24
N GLU A 9 18.54 -5.87 43.83
CA GLU A 9 17.14 -6.26 43.76
C GLU A 9 16.92 -7.39 42.74
N GLU A 10 17.40 -7.22 41.51
CA GLU A 10 17.23 -8.21 40.45
C GLU A 10 17.97 -9.51 40.72
N ARG A 11 19.20 -9.43 41.29
CA ARG A 11 19.92 -10.63 41.74
C ARG A 11 19.11 -11.39 42.79
N LYS A 12 18.59 -10.70 43.80
CA LYS A 12 17.76 -11.31 44.86
C LYS A 12 16.45 -11.90 44.33
N LYS A 13 15.79 -11.26 43.36
CA LYS A 13 14.61 -11.82 42.69
C LYS A 13 14.88 -13.15 42.01
N LEU A 14 16.08 -13.30 41.44
CA LEU A 14 16.52 -14.57 40.83
C LEU A 14 17.10 -15.58 41.84
N GLY A 15 17.15 -15.23 43.12
CA GLY A 15 17.70 -16.10 44.18
C GLY A 15 19.21 -16.34 44.09
N LEU A 16 19.94 -15.49 43.32
CA LEU A 16 21.37 -15.69 43.09
C LEU A 16 22.21 -15.09 44.24
N SER A 17 23.29 -15.78 44.64
CA SER A 17 24.38 -15.21 45.44
C SER A 17 25.24 -14.25 44.61
N GLN A 18 26.07 -13.42 45.26
CA GLN A 18 27.05 -12.57 44.55
C GLN A 18 28.06 -13.41 43.74
N GLU A 19 28.38 -14.62 44.20
CA GLU A 19 29.30 -15.52 43.55
C GLU A 19 28.70 -16.14 42.28
N GLU A 20 27.45 -16.58 42.33
CA GLU A 20 26.71 -17.10 41.17
C GLU A 20 26.47 -16.03 40.12
N LEU A 21 26.18 -14.79 40.54
CA LEU A 21 26.05 -13.67 39.60
C LEU A 21 27.39 -13.38 38.91
N ALA A 22 28.51 -13.42 39.68
CA ALA A 22 29.85 -13.20 39.15
C ALA A 22 30.22 -14.27 38.13
N GLU A 23 29.93 -15.55 38.41
CA GLU A 23 30.15 -16.66 37.48
C GLU A 23 29.38 -16.47 36.17
N LYS A 24 28.06 -16.15 36.26
CA LYS A 24 27.21 -15.91 35.07
C LYS A 24 27.69 -14.74 34.21
N LEU A 25 28.24 -13.70 34.84
CA LEU A 25 28.79 -12.54 34.15
C LEU A 25 30.28 -12.68 33.77
N SER A 26 30.91 -13.79 34.12
CA SER A 26 32.35 -14.04 33.89
C SER A 26 33.23 -12.93 34.49
N VAL A 27 33.00 -12.59 35.76
CA VAL A 27 33.73 -11.59 36.53
C VAL A 27 34.10 -12.15 37.93
N SER A 28 34.92 -11.43 38.68
CA SER A 28 35.19 -11.81 40.06
C SER A 28 34.07 -11.43 41.02
N ARG A 29 33.83 -12.18 42.09
CA ARG A 29 32.89 -11.82 43.17
C ARG A 29 33.15 -10.41 43.70
N GLN A 30 34.44 -10.01 43.77
CA GLN A 30 34.81 -8.66 44.22
C GLN A 30 34.30 -7.57 43.30
N ALA A 31 34.22 -7.81 41.98
CA ALA A 31 33.64 -6.86 41.03
C ALA A 31 32.16 -6.66 41.30
N VAL A 32 31.37 -7.74 41.46
CA VAL A 32 29.95 -7.67 41.80
C VAL A 32 29.73 -6.94 43.13
N SER A 33 30.53 -7.24 44.15
CA SER A 33 30.46 -6.57 45.46
C SER A 33 30.72 -5.06 45.36
N LYS A 34 31.67 -4.63 44.53
CA LYS A 34 31.94 -3.20 44.29
C LYS A 34 30.80 -2.52 43.52
N TRP A 35 30.14 -3.20 42.58
CA TRP A 35 29.01 -2.68 41.87
C TRP A 35 27.77 -2.51 42.79
N GLU A 36 27.51 -3.50 43.62
CA GLU A 36 26.41 -3.46 44.62
C GLU A 36 26.64 -2.43 45.73
N SER A 37 27.90 -2.12 46.05
CA SER A 37 28.26 -1.08 47.01
C SER A 37 28.45 0.32 46.39
N ALA A 38 28.14 0.48 45.12
CA ALA A 38 28.35 1.70 44.34
C ALA A 38 29.79 2.23 44.30
N GLN A 39 30.78 1.35 44.60
CA GLN A 39 32.20 1.72 44.55
C GLN A 39 32.81 1.69 43.14
N SER A 40 32.15 1.03 42.21
CA SER A 40 32.48 1.03 40.78
C SER A 40 31.26 0.80 39.93
N ILE A 41 31.35 1.18 38.68
CA ILE A 41 30.28 0.99 37.67
C ILE A 41 30.72 -0.14 36.74
N PRO A 42 29.81 -1.10 36.40
CA PRO A 42 30.09 -2.11 35.38
C PRO A 42 30.34 -1.47 34.03
N ASP A 43 31.14 -2.08 33.17
CA ASP A 43 31.24 -1.68 31.78
C ASP A 43 29.95 -1.95 31.01
N LEU A 44 29.81 -1.29 29.85
CA LEU A 44 28.58 -1.36 29.03
C LEU A 44 28.27 -2.81 28.63
N GLN A 45 29.26 -3.63 28.36
CA GLN A 45 29.07 -5.01 27.96
C GLN A 45 28.48 -5.84 29.09
N LYS A 46 28.92 -5.60 30.34
CA LYS A 46 28.37 -6.25 31.54
C LYS A 46 26.94 -5.76 31.85
N ILE A 47 26.62 -4.50 31.59
CA ILE A 47 25.27 -3.98 31.72
C ILE A 47 24.33 -4.67 30.71
N ILE A 48 24.77 -4.89 29.48
CA ILE A 48 23.99 -5.63 28.48
C ILE A 48 23.78 -7.08 28.92
N MET A 49 24.82 -7.76 29.39
CA MET A 49 24.70 -9.13 29.92
C MET A 49 23.77 -9.21 31.13
N MET A 50 23.81 -8.22 32.03
CA MET A 50 22.87 -8.12 33.16
C MET A 50 21.45 -7.89 32.72
N SER A 51 21.21 -7.06 31.70
CA SER A 51 19.86 -6.83 31.17
C SER A 51 19.23 -8.10 30.60
N GLU A 52 20.02 -8.91 29.90
CA GLU A 52 19.60 -10.23 29.39
C GLU A 52 19.36 -11.23 30.54
N LEU A 53 20.28 -11.32 31.49
CA LEU A 53 20.20 -12.24 32.62
C LEU A 53 18.98 -11.93 33.53
N PHE A 54 18.71 -10.66 33.79
CA PHE A 54 17.64 -10.20 34.64
C PHE A 54 16.32 -10.04 33.91
N SER A 55 16.32 -10.17 32.57
CA SER A 55 15.15 -9.92 31.70
C SER A 55 14.57 -8.52 31.90
N VAL A 56 15.41 -7.51 32.02
CA VAL A 56 15.08 -6.09 32.17
C VAL A 56 15.74 -5.28 31.08
N SER A 57 15.20 -4.09 30.75
CA SER A 57 15.84 -3.22 29.75
C SER A 57 17.14 -2.60 30.28
N THR A 58 18.10 -2.32 29.40
CA THR A 58 19.29 -1.54 29.74
C THR A 58 18.95 -0.16 30.25
N ASP A 59 17.86 0.45 29.73
CA ASP A 59 17.31 1.73 30.20
C ASP A 59 16.83 1.68 31.66
N TYR A 60 16.22 0.57 32.05
CA TYR A 60 15.83 0.36 33.46
C TYR A 60 17.06 0.32 34.36
N LEU A 61 18.14 -0.34 33.95
CA LEU A 61 19.35 -0.39 34.76
C LEU A 61 20.05 0.98 34.87
N LEU A 62 20.08 1.76 33.79
CA LEU A 62 20.89 2.98 33.68
C LEU A 62 20.19 4.27 34.14
N LYS A 63 18.86 4.36 34.07
CA LYS A 63 18.09 5.59 34.44
C LYS A 63 17.54 5.49 35.85
N ASP A 64 17.86 6.45 36.73
CA ASP A 64 17.47 6.42 38.16
C ASP A 64 15.95 6.43 38.39
N ASP A 65 15.18 7.03 37.50
CA ASP A 65 13.72 7.17 37.61
C ASP A 65 12.91 6.16 36.76
N ALA A 66 13.55 5.20 36.11
CA ALA A 66 12.86 4.18 35.34
C ALA A 66 12.11 3.24 36.28
N LYS A 67 10.79 3.31 36.31
CA LYS A 67 9.96 2.26 36.91
C LYS A 67 10.15 0.98 36.11
N GLN A 68 10.23 -0.14 36.82
CA GLN A 68 10.21 -1.46 36.22
C GLN A 68 8.89 -1.58 35.43
N GLU A 69 8.91 -1.40 34.11
CA GLU A 69 7.88 -1.96 33.27
C GLU A 69 8.08 -3.48 33.35
N VAL A 70 7.33 -4.09 34.27
CA VAL A 70 7.13 -5.53 34.27
C VAL A 70 6.54 -5.84 32.92
N THR A 71 7.34 -6.35 32.01
CA THR A 71 6.86 -7.05 30.85
C THR A 71 6.15 -8.30 31.35
N THR A 72 4.91 -8.10 31.84
CA THR A 72 3.98 -9.20 32.01
C THR A 72 3.83 -9.80 30.62
N SER A 73 4.48 -10.95 30.49
CA SER A 73 4.36 -11.89 29.39
C SER A 73 2.91 -12.37 29.23
N ASN A 74 2.03 -11.51 28.72
CA ASN A 74 0.69 -11.87 28.27
C ASN A 74 0.23 -11.00 27.13
N GLU A 75 1.14 -10.53 26.30
CA GLU A 75 0.95 -10.27 24.88
C GLU A 75 2.31 -10.59 24.23
N MET A 76 2.49 -11.86 23.88
CA MET A 76 3.40 -12.25 22.82
C MET A 76 2.82 -11.71 21.50
N ASP A 77 2.75 -10.40 21.38
CA ASP A 77 2.99 -9.77 20.10
C ASP A 77 4.50 -9.94 19.89
N VAL A 78 4.83 -11.09 19.30
CA VAL A 78 6.17 -11.37 18.78
C VAL A 78 6.51 -10.13 17.96
N LEU A 79 7.35 -9.24 18.50
CA LEU A 79 7.99 -8.19 17.74
C LEU A 79 8.76 -8.92 16.64
N LYS A 80 8.07 -9.20 15.53
CA LYS A 80 8.73 -9.68 14.32
C LYS A 80 9.89 -8.71 14.09
N PRO A 81 11.13 -9.21 14.00
CA PRO A 81 12.27 -8.33 13.80
C PRO A 81 11.95 -7.43 12.61
N ILE A 82 11.95 -6.12 12.82
CA ILE A 82 11.62 -5.15 11.78
C ILE A 82 12.57 -5.43 10.62
N ARG A 83 12.02 -5.83 9.48
CA ARG A 83 12.79 -6.19 8.31
C ARG A 83 13.55 -4.98 7.81
N ARG A 84 14.85 -5.14 7.52
CA ARG A 84 15.69 -4.09 6.93
C ARG A 84 15.83 -4.31 5.44
N VAL A 85 15.51 -3.27 4.66
CA VAL A 85 15.62 -3.26 3.20
C VAL A 85 17.02 -2.81 2.82
N SER A 86 17.75 -3.67 2.11
CA SER A 86 19.11 -3.35 1.60
C SER A 86 19.05 -2.47 0.34
N ILE A 87 20.20 -1.91 -0.05
CA ILE A 87 20.33 -1.13 -1.29
C ILE A 87 20.03 -1.97 -2.53
N GLU A 88 20.50 -3.22 -2.55
CA GLU A 88 20.28 -4.17 -3.64
C GLU A 88 18.78 -4.52 -3.78
N GLU A 89 18.12 -4.75 -2.65
CA GLU A 89 16.68 -5.06 -2.61
C GLU A 89 15.84 -3.87 -3.07
N ALA A 90 16.17 -2.65 -2.64
CA ALA A 90 15.54 -1.41 -3.09
C ALA A 90 15.71 -1.19 -4.60
N ASN A 91 16.93 -1.37 -5.12
CA ASN A 91 17.22 -1.28 -6.55
C ASN A 91 16.42 -2.31 -7.35
N SER A 92 16.41 -3.58 -6.91
CA SER A 92 15.66 -4.66 -7.55
C SER A 92 14.16 -4.37 -7.61
N PHE A 93 13.60 -3.78 -6.55
CA PHE A 93 12.20 -3.38 -6.50
C PHE A 93 11.90 -2.23 -7.48
N LEU A 94 12.71 -1.16 -7.47
CA LEU A 94 12.51 -0.01 -8.36
C LEU A 94 12.64 -0.40 -9.84
N ASP A 95 13.62 -1.22 -10.19
CA ASP A 95 13.85 -1.66 -11.56
C ASP A 95 12.72 -2.59 -12.03
N LEU A 96 12.25 -3.50 -11.15
CA LEU A 96 11.09 -4.34 -11.43
C LEU A 96 9.82 -3.50 -11.69
N VAL A 97 9.50 -2.55 -10.82
CA VAL A 97 8.30 -1.71 -10.97
C VAL A 97 8.40 -0.84 -12.23
N LYS A 98 9.58 -0.30 -12.54
CA LYS A 98 9.83 0.47 -13.77
C LYS A 98 9.58 -0.35 -15.03
N GLU A 99 9.99 -1.61 -15.07
CA GLU A 99 9.72 -2.53 -16.18
C GLU A 99 8.23 -2.88 -16.24
N GLN A 100 7.66 -3.29 -15.12
CA GLN A 100 6.25 -3.68 -15.02
C GLN A 100 5.27 -2.52 -15.28
N SER A 101 5.68 -1.28 -15.00
CA SER A 101 4.84 -0.11 -15.25
C SER A 101 4.39 0.00 -16.70
N LYS A 102 5.26 -0.40 -17.66
CA LYS A 102 4.95 -0.40 -19.10
C LYS A 102 3.89 -1.45 -19.44
N THR A 103 4.07 -2.68 -18.97
CA THR A 103 3.16 -3.80 -19.28
C THR A 103 1.84 -3.67 -18.53
N THR A 104 1.84 -3.16 -17.30
CA THR A 104 0.61 -2.86 -16.55
C THR A 104 -0.18 -1.72 -17.21
N ALA A 105 0.48 -0.63 -17.59
CA ALA A 105 -0.16 0.47 -18.30
C ALA A 105 -0.70 0.02 -19.68
N LEU A 106 0.02 -0.86 -20.39
CA LEU A 106 -0.45 -1.46 -21.64
C LEU A 106 -1.70 -2.32 -21.41
N GLY A 107 -1.75 -3.11 -20.34
CA GLY A 107 -2.94 -3.88 -19.96
C GLY A 107 -4.15 -2.98 -19.71
N VAL A 108 -3.98 -1.88 -18.98
CA VAL A 108 -5.06 -0.89 -18.76
C VAL A 108 -5.50 -0.25 -20.08
N MET A 109 -4.54 0.13 -20.93
CA MET A 109 -4.82 0.67 -22.27
C MET A 109 -5.65 -0.30 -23.11
N LEU A 110 -5.30 -1.60 -23.14
CA LEU A 110 -6.05 -2.62 -23.87
C LEU A 110 -7.48 -2.81 -23.35
N CYS A 111 -7.68 -2.75 -22.03
CA CYS A 111 -9.01 -2.80 -21.44
C CYS A 111 -9.88 -1.62 -21.87
N ILE A 112 -9.32 -0.39 -21.91
CA ILE A 112 -10.05 0.80 -22.35
C ILE A 112 -10.33 0.77 -23.86
N LEU A 113 -9.38 0.25 -24.63
CA LEU A 113 -9.50 0.14 -26.09
C LEU A 113 -10.46 -0.98 -26.52
N SER A 114 -10.66 -2.00 -25.70
CA SER A 114 -11.44 -3.20 -26.07
C SER A 114 -12.86 -2.91 -26.57
N PRO A 115 -13.67 -1.95 -26.04
CA PRO A 115 -14.99 -1.64 -26.55
C PRO A 115 -14.97 -0.75 -27.80
N ALA A 116 -13.86 -0.11 -28.13
CA ALA A 116 -13.78 0.84 -29.25
C ALA A 116 -14.16 0.18 -30.60
N LEU A 117 -13.66 -1.03 -30.86
CA LEU A 117 -13.99 -1.75 -32.08
C LEU A 117 -15.44 -2.21 -32.13
N LEU A 118 -16.00 -2.61 -30.99
CA LEU A 118 -17.42 -2.98 -30.87
C LEU A 118 -18.31 -1.80 -31.26
N ILE A 119 -18.03 -0.63 -30.71
CA ILE A 119 -18.77 0.60 -31.00
C ILE A 119 -18.62 0.98 -32.47
N PHE A 120 -17.39 0.92 -33.02
CA PHE A 120 -17.12 1.25 -34.42
C PHE A 120 -17.89 0.35 -35.40
N LEU A 121 -17.81 -0.98 -35.18
CA LEU A 121 -18.48 -1.94 -36.07
C LEU A 121 -20.01 -1.91 -35.91
N ALA A 122 -20.53 -1.58 -34.75
CA ALA A 122 -21.97 -1.37 -34.55
C ALA A 122 -22.49 -0.21 -35.41
N GLY A 123 -21.78 0.92 -35.46
CA GLY A 123 -22.15 2.03 -36.35
C GLY A 123 -22.06 1.67 -37.85
N MET A 124 -21.12 0.87 -38.26
CA MET A 124 -21.05 0.38 -39.65
C MET A 124 -22.18 -0.59 -39.98
N ALA A 125 -22.63 -1.39 -39.04
CA ALA A 125 -23.76 -2.30 -39.22
C ALA A 125 -25.08 -1.53 -39.34
N GLU A 126 -25.27 -0.48 -38.56
CA GLU A 126 -26.45 0.42 -38.64
C GLU A 126 -26.59 1.04 -40.04
N ASP A 127 -25.50 1.45 -40.66
CA ASP A 127 -25.46 1.96 -42.04
C ASP A 127 -25.57 0.83 -43.12
N LYS A 128 -25.83 -0.42 -42.72
CA LYS A 128 -25.91 -1.60 -43.61
C LYS A 128 -24.64 -1.89 -44.44
N LYS A 129 -23.49 -1.37 -44.02
CA LYS A 129 -22.21 -1.61 -44.70
C LYS A 129 -21.66 -3.02 -44.39
N ILE A 130 -22.03 -3.59 -43.24
CA ILE A 130 -21.62 -4.92 -42.79
C ILE A 130 -22.87 -5.62 -42.23
N LYS A 131 -22.93 -6.95 -42.33
CA LYS A 131 -23.98 -7.75 -41.65
C LYS A 131 -23.80 -7.63 -40.11
N GLU A 132 -24.89 -7.29 -39.43
CA GLU A 132 -24.89 -7.07 -37.98
C GLU A 132 -24.31 -8.27 -37.19
N THR A 133 -24.71 -9.49 -37.57
CA THR A 133 -24.21 -10.72 -36.92
C THR A 133 -22.69 -10.86 -37.04
N LEU A 134 -22.12 -10.52 -38.20
CA LEU A 134 -20.69 -10.59 -38.44
C LEU A 134 -19.94 -9.48 -37.66
N ALA A 135 -20.48 -8.26 -37.68
CA ALA A 135 -19.93 -7.14 -36.91
C ALA A 135 -19.87 -7.47 -35.42
N THR A 136 -20.97 -7.99 -34.86
CA THR A 136 -21.07 -8.37 -33.44
C THR A 136 -20.10 -9.52 -33.10
N ALA A 137 -20.01 -10.55 -33.94
CA ALA A 137 -19.11 -11.67 -33.69
C ALA A 137 -17.63 -11.24 -33.68
N ILE A 138 -17.18 -10.45 -34.65
CA ILE A 138 -15.81 -9.96 -34.73
C ILE A 138 -15.48 -9.05 -33.55
N SER A 139 -16.34 -8.07 -33.26
CA SER A 139 -16.09 -7.10 -32.20
C SER A 139 -16.05 -7.74 -30.82
N LEU A 140 -17.00 -8.65 -30.52
CA LEU A 140 -17.04 -9.36 -29.25
C LEU A 140 -15.84 -10.29 -29.08
N SER A 141 -15.45 -11.01 -30.13
CA SER A 141 -14.24 -11.84 -30.12
C SER A 141 -12.99 -11.00 -29.84
N THR A 142 -12.84 -9.86 -30.50
CA THR A 142 -11.70 -8.95 -30.29
C THR A 142 -11.70 -8.40 -28.87
N LEU A 143 -12.86 -8.01 -28.33
CA LEU A 143 -12.98 -7.55 -26.95
C LEU A 143 -12.46 -8.59 -25.96
N PHE A 144 -12.92 -9.84 -26.06
CA PHE A 144 -12.45 -10.92 -25.18
C PHE A 144 -10.95 -11.20 -25.32
N ILE A 145 -10.41 -11.16 -26.54
CA ILE A 145 -8.98 -11.37 -26.78
C ILE A 145 -8.15 -10.25 -26.11
N LEU A 146 -8.52 -8.99 -26.29
CA LEU A 146 -7.80 -7.85 -25.70
C LEU A 146 -7.85 -7.90 -24.16
N VAL A 147 -9.02 -8.21 -23.60
CA VAL A 147 -9.16 -8.38 -22.14
C VAL A 147 -8.33 -9.57 -21.63
N ALA A 148 -8.30 -10.69 -22.33
CA ALA A 148 -7.48 -11.83 -21.94
C ALA A 148 -5.97 -11.50 -21.94
N ILE A 149 -5.49 -10.75 -22.94
CA ILE A 149 -4.10 -10.27 -22.98
C ILE A 149 -3.82 -9.31 -21.82
N ALA A 150 -4.74 -8.40 -21.50
CA ALA A 150 -4.61 -7.48 -20.37
C ALA A 150 -4.53 -8.24 -19.03
N LEU A 151 -5.39 -9.23 -18.82
CA LEU A 151 -5.37 -10.10 -17.63
C LEU A 151 -4.07 -10.89 -17.51
N PHE A 152 -3.53 -11.40 -18.62
CA PHE A 152 -2.22 -12.05 -18.62
C PHE A 152 -1.12 -11.11 -18.09
N PHE A 153 -1.09 -9.84 -18.53
CA PHE A 153 -0.13 -8.87 -18.02
C PHE A 153 -0.34 -8.59 -16.52
N PHE A 154 -1.58 -8.40 -16.08
CA PHE A 154 -1.87 -8.13 -14.66
C PHE A 154 -1.47 -9.28 -13.75
N ILE A 155 -1.83 -10.51 -14.10
CA ILE A 155 -1.51 -11.71 -13.32
C ILE A 155 0.00 -11.91 -13.26
N THR A 156 0.70 -11.85 -14.41
CA THR A 156 2.15 -12.04 -14.49
C THR A 156 2.89 -10.98 -13.65
N ASN A 157 2.49 -9.71 -13.75
CA ASN A 157 3.09 -8.63 -12.99
C ASN A 157 2.80 -8.76 -11.49
N SER A 158 1.58 -9.16 -11.10
CA SER A 158 1.22 -9.41 -9.71
C SER A 158 2.06 -10.53 -9.09
N ILE A 159 2.25 -11.65 -9.79
CA ILE A 159 3.09 -12.75 -9.32
C ILE A 159 4.54 -12.30 -9.13
N LYS A 160 5.13 -11.60 -10.11
CA LYS A 160 6.50 -11.09 -10.01
C LYS A 160 6.68 -10.10 -8.86
N LYS A 161 5.67 -9.26 -8.59
CA LYS A 161 5.69 -8.26 -7.53
C LYS A 161 5.44 -8.87 -6.13
N SER A 162 4.87 -10.07 -6.05
CA SER A 162 4.43 -10.69 -4.78
C SER A 162 5.55 -10.81 -3.75
N ARG A 163 6.80 -11.02 -4.17
CA ARG A 163 7.99 -11.07 -3.29
C ARG A 163 8.25 -9.77 -2.53
N PHE A 164 7.75 -8.63 -3.04
CA PHE A 164 7.90 -7.31 -2.43
C PHE A 164 6.61 -6.80 -1.74
N ASN A 165 5.59 -7.65 -1.60
CA ASN A 165 4.30 -7.28 -1.01
C ASN A 165 4.42 -6.73 0.43
N TYR A 166 5.44 -7.18 1.16
CA TYR A 166 5.75 -6.70 2.50
C TYR A 166 6.10 -5.20 2.53
N LEU A 167 6.73 -4.64 1.47
CA LEU A 167 7.06 -3.22 1.38
C LEU A 167 5.81 -2.32 1.43
N GLU A 168 4.69 -2.80 0.89
CA GLU A 168 3.43 -2.05 0.88
C GLU A 168 2.62 -2.25 2.17
N LYS A 169 2.71 -3.44 2.78
CA LYS A 169 1.82 -3.85 3.88
C LYS A 169 2.46 -3.77 5.26
N GLU A 170 3.77 -4.04 5.37
CA GLU A 170 4.47 -4.14 6.65
C GLU A 170 5.30 -2.88 6.93
N ILE A 171 5.59 -2.65 8.20
CA ILE A 171 6.56 -1.63 8.62
C ILE A 171 7.95 -2.23 8.45
N PHE A 172 8.85 -1.50 7.81
CA PHE A 172 10.23 -1.89 7.61
C PHE A 172 11.18 -0.73 7.91
N GLU A 173 12.46 -1.01 8.07
CA GLU A 173 13.53 -0.02 8.14
C GLU A 173 14.37 -0.07 6.86
N THR A 174 14.86 1.07 6.43
CA THR A 174 15.80 1.14 5.31
C THR A 174 17.23 1.10 5.83
N ALA A 175 18.11 0.34 5.17
CA ALA A 175 19.53 0.38 5.44
C ALA A 175 20.12 1.77 5.12
N TYR A 176 21.26 2.08 5.71
CA TYR A 176 21.96 3.34 5.46
C TYR A 176 22.19 3.56 3.96
N GLY A 177 21.89 4.75 3.47
CA GLY A 177 22.04 5.13 2.07
C GLY A 177 20.84 4.83 1.16
N VAL A 178 19.89 3.96 1.53
CA VAL A 178 18.71 3.62 0.71
C VAL A 178 17.86 4.85 0.43
N SER A 179 17.53 5.64 1.46
CA SER A 179 16.70 6.82 1.30
C SER A 179 17.33 7.87 0.38
N GLY A 180 18.66 8.05 0.47
CA GLY A 180 19.39 8.95 -0.42
C GLY A 180 19.36 8.49 -1.88
N LEU A 181 19.60 7.20 -2.12
CA LEU A 181 19.54 6.60 -3.45
C LEU A 181 18.14 6.71 -4.07
N VAL A 182 17.09 6.46 -3.28
CA VAL A 182 15.70 6.53 -3.76
C VAL A 182 15.34 7.97 -4.13
N LYS A 183 15.70 8.96 -3.31
CA LYS A 183 15.48 10.39 -3.60
C LYS A 183 16.21 10.84 -4.86
N GLU A 184 17.47 10.44 -5.03
CA GLU A 184 18.24 10.76 -6.24
C GLU A 184 17.56 10.18 -7.50
N ARG A 185 17.10 8.92 -7.46
CA ARG A 185 16.37 8.30 -8.57
C ARG A 185 15.02 8.98 -8.82
N GLU A 186 14.32 9.38 -7.77
CA GLU A 186 13.07 10.11 -7.87
C GLU A 186 13.26 11.47 -8.55
N GLU A 187 14.24 12.26 -8.11
CA GLU A 187 14.57 13.56 -8.72
C GLU A 187 14.91 13.42 -10.19
N LYS A 188 15.73 12.42 -10.57
CA LYS A 188 16.04 12.14 -11.98
C LYS A 188 14.81 11.75 -12.81
N ASN A 189 13.83 11.08 -12.20
CA ASN A 189 12.61 10.65 -12.89
C ASN A 189 11.53 11.73 -12.91
N ASN A 190 11.57 12.70 -12.02
CA ASN A 190 10.53 13.71 -11.82
C ASN A 190 10.16 14.50 -13.11
N PRO A 191 11.09 14.94 -13.96
CA PRO A 191 10.74 15.59 -15.23
C PRO A 191 9.94 14.69 -16.16
N THR A 192 10.28 13.39 -16.21
CA THR A 192 9.55 12.40 -17.01
C THR A 192 8.15 12.14 -16.44
N TYR A 193 8.03 12.05 -15.12
CA TYR A 193 6.77 11.92 -14.41
C TYR A 193 5.82 13.08 -14.74
N ILE A 194 6.29 14.34 -14.55
CA ILE A 194 5.50 15.54 -14.83
C ILE A 194 5.06 15.57 -16.29
N LYS A 195 5.98 15.30 -17.23
CA LYS A 195 5.67 15.27 -18.67
C LYS A 195 4.59 14.27 -19.01
N PHE A 196 4.71 13.02 -18.53
CA PHE A 196 3.75 11.96 -18.85
C PHE A 196 2.40 12.21 -18.18
N LEU A 197 2.39 12.66 -16.93
CA LEU A 197 1.18 12.99 -16.21
C LEU A 197 0.42 14.13 -16.89
N THR A 198 1.10 15.25 -17.18
CA THR A 198 0.49 16.42 -17.81
C THR A 198 -0.03 16.09 -19.21
N LEU A 199 0.77 15.42 -20.04
CA LEU A 199 0.34 15.01 -21.40
C LEU A 199 -0.85 14.06 -21.34
N GLY A 200 -0.83 13.09 -20.41
CA GLY A 200 -1.93 12.15 -20.24
C GLY A 200 -3.23 12.83 -19.82
N ILE A 201 -3.17 13.78 -18.89
CA ILE A 201 -4.35 14.57 -18.47
C ILE A 201 -4.87 15.41 -19.63
N ILE A 202 -3.99 16.11 -20.35
CA ILE A 202 -4.39 16.93 -21.53
C ILE A 202 -5.10 16.07 -22.57
N LEU A 203 -4.56 14.88 -22.90
CA LEU A 203 -5.20 13.97 -23.85
C LEU A 203 -6.58 13.51 -23.38
N CYS A 204 -6.74 13.17 -22.10
CA CYS A 204 -8.02 12.78 -21.55
C CYS A 204 -9.06 13.93 -21.59
N VAL A 205 -8.63 15.16 -21.27
CA VAL A 205 -9.51 16.35 -21.31
C VAL A 205 -9.91 16.73 -22.74
N LEU A 206 -8.99 16.59 -23.69
CA LEU A 206 -9.27 16.91 -25.10
C LEU A 206 -9.98 15.77 -25.85
N SER A 207 -10.06 14.58 -25.30
CA SER A 207 -10.64 13.41 -25.97
C SER A 207 -12.10 13.57 -26.42
N PRO A 208 -12.99 14.34 -25.74
CA PRO A 208 -14.37 14.53 -26.20
C PRO A 208 -14.51 15.52 -27.40
N LEU A 209 -13.47 16.32 -27.69
CA LEU A 209 -13.57 17.35 -28.75
C LEU A 209 -13.94 16.80 -30.12
N PRO A 210 -13.35 15.70 -30.64
CA PRO A 210 -13.73 15.12 -31.92
C PRO A 210 -15.23 14.74 -31.96
N LEU A 211 -15.76 14.20 -30.85
CA LEU A 211 -17.17 13.85 -30.74
C LEU A 211 -18.07 15.07 -30.80
N LEU A 212 -17.74 16.12 -30.04
CA LEU A 212 -18.51 17.38 -30.01
C LEU A 212 -18.51 18.06 -31.38
N ILE A 213 -17.37 18.10 -32.08
CA ILE A 213 -17.25 18.69 -33.41
C ILE A 213 -18.07 17.91 -34.43
N VAL A 214 -17.94 16.58 -34.44
CA VAL A 214 -18.64 15.72 -35.41
C VAL A 214 -20.14 15.76 -35.18
N SER A 215 -20.61 15.71 -33.93
CA SER A 215 -22.03 15.79 -33.59
C SER A 215 -22.69 17.14 -33.96
N ALA A 216 -21.89 18.21 -34.00
CA ALA A 216 -22.38 19.54 -34.41
C ALA A 216 -22.47 19.72 -35.95
N ILE A 217 -21.68 18.96 -36.72
CA ILE A 217 -21.57 19.14 -38.19
C ILE A 217 -22.36 18.05 -38.95
N ASN A 218 -22.50 16.85 -38.37
CA ASN A 218 -22.98 15.68 -39.11
C ASN A 218 -23.94 14.83 -38.29
N ASP A 219 -25.19 14.69 -38.75
CA ASP A 219 -26.23 13.88 -38.11
C ASP A 219 -26.15 12.38 -38.45
N LYS A 220 -25.21 11.96 -39.31
CA LYS A 220 -25.08 10.54 -39.68
C LYS A 220 -24.51 9.73 -38.53
N SER A 221 -25.22 8.71 -38.13
CA SER A 221 -24.85 7.84 -37.01
C SER A 221 -23.44 7.27 -37.09
N THR A 222 -22.97 6.85 -38.30
CA THR A 222 -21.61 6.29 -38.49
C THR A 222 -20.50 7.28 -38.10
N PHE A 223 -20.63 8.56 -38.43
CA PHE A 223 -19.58 9.55 -38.07
C PHE A 223 -19.54 9.82 -36.58
N VAL A 224 -20.73 9.92 -35.95
CA VAL A 224 -20.84 10.09 -34.49
C VAL A 224 -20.24 8.87 -33.75
N VAL A 225 -20.61 7.67 -34.17
CA VAL A 225 -20.12 6.42 -33.57
C VAL A 225 -18.61 6.24 -33.80
N SER A 226 -18.09 6.61 -34.98
CA SER A 226 -16.64 6.60 -35.23
C SER A 226 -15.90 7.58 -34.32
N SER A 227 -16.49 8.73 -34.00
CA SER A 227 -15.92 9.72 -33.08
C SER A 227 -15.89 9.21 -31.65
N ILE A 228 -16.89 8.43 -31.21
CA ILE A 228 -16.88 7.74 -29.90
C ILE A 228 -15.73 6.74 -29.87
N SER A 229 -15.53 5.96 -30.92
CA SER A 229 -14.41 5.01 -30.97
C SER A 229 -13.05 5.73 -30.91
N LEU A 230 -12.90 6.87 -31.60
CA LEU A 230 -11.70 7.72 -31.54
C LEU A 230 -11.47 8.28 -30.13
N LEU A 231 -12.54 8.66 -29.41
CA LEU A 231 -12.47 9.09 -28.02
C LEU A 231 -11.82 8.00 -27.15
N PHE A 232 -12.25 6.73 -27.27
CA PHE A 232 -11.66 5.61 -26.52
C PHE A 232 -10.18 5.43 -26.86
N VAL A 233 -9.78 5.61 -28.11
CA VAL A 233 -8.36 5.54 -28.51
C VAL A 233 -7.54 6.63 -27.82
N ILE A 234 -8.00 7.90 -27.85
CA ILE A 234 -7.29 9.02 -27.25
C ILE A 234 -7.20 8.84 -25.72
N VAL A 235 -8.31 8.49 -25.05
CA VAL A 235 -8.36 8.22 -23.61
C VAL A 235 -7.40 7.09 -23.25
N SER A 236 -7.38 6.01 -24.03
CA SER A 236 -6.51 4.85 -23.75
C SER A 236 -5.02 5.23 -23.73
N ILE A 237 -4.59 6.09 -24.66
CA ILE A 237 -3.22 6.61 -24.71
C ILE A 237 -2.96 7.54 -23.50
N GLY A 238 -3.89 8.43 -23.20
CA GLY A 238 -3.80 9.33 -22.03
C GLY A 238 -3.64 8.55 -20.73
N VAL A 239 -4.51 7.56 -20.51
CA VAL A 239 -4.49 6.71 -19.31
C VAL A 239 -3.21 5.85 -19.26
N TYR A 240 -2.71 5.33 -20.39
CA TYR A 240 -1.42 4.64 -20.45
C TYR A 240 -0.28 5.49 -19.87
N LEU A 241 -0.20 6.77 -20.26
CA LEU A 241 0.84 7.69 -19.78
C LEU A 241 0.69 7.96 -18.29
N ILE A 242 -0.54 8.22 -17.81
CA ILE A 242 -0.83 8.48 -16.41
C ILE A 242 -0.48 7.28 -15.54
N VAL A 243 -0.97 6.09 -15.90
CA VAL A 243 -0.74 4.86 -15.12
C VAL A 243 0.74 4.52 -15.03
N ARG A 244 1.45 4.60 -16.17
CA ARG A 244 2.90 4.36 -16.20
C ARG A 244 3.67 5.31 -15.29
N ALA A 245 3.36 6.61 -15.34
CA ALA A 245 3.99 7.62 -14.52
C ALA A 245 3.68 7.39 -13.02
N SER A 246 2.41 7.16 -12.68
CA SER A 246 1.95 6.98 -11.30
C SER A 246 2.52 5.73 -10.65
N LEU A 247 2.64 4.60 -11.35
CA LEU A 247 3.23 3.38 -10.82
C LEU A 247 4.70 3.57 -10.43
N VAL A 248 5.47 4.25 -11.28
CA VAL A 248 6.89 4.55 -10.98
C VAL A 248 7.01 5.50 -9.80
N LYS A 249 6.20 6.56 -9.74
CA LYS A 249 6.19 7.49 -8.59
C LYS A 249 5.81 6.77 -7.30
N SER A 250 4.76 5.96 -7.31
CA SER A 250 4.32 5.19 -6.15
C SER A 250 5.41 4.24 -5.61
N SER A 251 6.30 3.72 -6.46
CA SER A 251 7.40 2.87 -5.98
C SER A 251 8.42 3.61 -5.12
N TYR A 252 8.66 4.90 -5.38
CA TYR A 252 9.48 5.75 -4.52
C TYR A 252 8.77 6.01 -3.19
N ASP A 253 7.47 6.38 -3.23
CA ASP A 253 6.67 6.62 -2.03
C ASP A 253 6.63 5.39 -1.10
N VAL A 254 6.57 4.17 -1.68
CA VAL A 254 6.63 2.89 -0.92
C VAL A 254 7.94 2.77 -0.15
N LEU A 255 9.09 3.00 -0.79
CA LEU A 255 10.41 2.85 -0.15
C LEU A 255 10.72 3.97 0.84
N LEU A 256 10.28 5.20 0.56
CA LEU A 256 10.42 6.34 1.46
C LEU A 256 9.40 6.31 2.61
N GLN A 257 8.41 5.44 2.53
CA GLN A 257 7.27 5.37 3.46
C GLN A 257 6.58 6.73 3.59
N GLU A 258 6.31 7.36 2.47
CA GLU A 258 5.63 8.66 2.36
C GLU A 258 4.19 8.49 1.82
N ASN A 259 3.37 9.51 1.94
CA ASN A 259 1.99 9.55 1.45
C ASN A 259 1.15 8.39 2.01
N ASN A 260 0.54 7.58 1.14
CA ASN A 260 -0.31 6.44 1.51
C ASN A 260 0.45 5.27 2.17
N TYR A 261 1.78 5.31 2.18
CA TYR A 261 2.65 4.25 2.71
C TYR A 261 3.33 4.64 4.02
N GLU A 262 2.92 5.74 4.64
CA GLU A 262 3.39 6.18 5.95
C GLU A 262 3.18 5.07 7.00
N LYS A 263 4.09 4.98 7.98
CA LYS A 263 4.02 3.96 9.06
C LYS A 263 2.68 3.99 9.81
N SER A 264 2.13 5.19 10.02
CA SER A 264 0.80 5.42 10.61
C SER A 264 -0.33 4.82 9.78
N GLU A 265 -0.29 4.99 8.45
CA GLU A 265 -1.30 4.46 7.53
C GLU A 265 -1.21 2.93 7.42
N LYS A 266 0.00 2.36 7.37
CA LYS A 266 0.20 0.90 7.35
C LYS A 266 -0.35 0.24 8.63
N LYS A 267 -0.13 0.86 9.81
CA LYS A 267 -0.64 0.36 11.09
C LYS A 267 -2.17 0.36 11.13
N ASN A 268 -2.80 1.37 10.51
CA ASN A 268 -4.25 1.50 10.48
C ASN A 268 -4.92 0.71 9.34
N SER A 269 -4.15 0.33 8.30
CA SER A 269 -4.69 -0.25 7.07
C SER A 269 -5.49 -1.54 7.31
N ALA A 270 -5.03 -2.43 8.17
CA ALA A 270 -5.72 -3.69 8.48
C ALA A 270 -7.11 -3.46 9.10
N ALA A 271 -7.20 -2.52 10.07
CA ALA A 271 -8.45 -2.18 10.71
C ALA A 271 -9.40 -1.44 9.76
N ILE A 272 -8.88 -0.52 8.94
CA ILE A 272 -9.67 0.19 7.92
C ILE A 272 -10.22 -0.79 6.89
N ASN A 273 -9.40 -1.73 6.41
CA ASN A 273 -9.84 -2.73 5.44
C ASN A 273 -10.94 -3.63 6.01
N ALA A 274 -10.78 -4.14 7.24
CA ALA A 274 -11.78 -4.97 7.88
C ALA A 274 -13.11 -4.22 8.09
N THR A 275 -13.05 -3.00 8.61
CA THR A 275 -14.26 -2.17 8.80
C THR A 275 -14.88 -1.71 7.49
N SER A 276 -14.10 -1.49 6.44
CA SER A 276 -14.63 -1.18 5.11
C SER A 276 -15.41 -2.34 4.50
N VAL A 277 -14.92 -3.58 4.65
CA VAL A 277 -15.66 -4.76 4.20
C VAL A 277 -17.01 -4.88 4.93
N ILE A 278 -17.02 -4.69 6.24
CA ILE A 278 -18.26 -4.71 7.05
C ILE A 278 -19.22 -3.61 6.58
N TYR A 279 -18.72 -2.39 6.39
CA TYR A 279 -19.53 -1.24 5.95
C TYR A 279 -20.23 -1.51 4.60
N TRP A 280 -19.48 -1.96 3.59
CA TRP A 280 -20.03 -2.25 2.27
C TRP A 280 -20.95 -3.47 2.26
N SER A 281 -20.69 -4.48 3.11
CA SER A 281 -21.57 -5.65 3.26
C SER A 281 -22.92 -5.25 3.85
N ILE A 282 -22.93 -4.39 4.87
CA ILE A 282 -24.16 -3.86 5.48
C ILE A 282 -24.94 -3.02 4.46
N ALA A 283 -24.26 -2.13 3.73
CA ALA A 283 -24.87 -1.31 2.70
C ALA A 283 -25.53 -2.16 1.59
N THR A 284 -24.84 -3.21 1.14
CA THR A 284 -25.37 -4.14 0.15
C THR A 284 -26.56 -4.91 0.69
N ALA A 285 -26.52 -5.37 1.94
CA ALA A 285 -27.64 -6.08 2.57
C ALA A 285 -28.88 -5.19 2.70
N ILE A 286 -28.72 -3.92 3.09
CA ILE A 286 -29.81 -2.94 3.16
C ILE A 286 -30.40 -2.68 1.76
N PHE A 287 -29.54 -2.48 0.76
CA PHE A 287 -29.96 -2.30 -0.62
C PHE A 287 -30.80 -3.49 -1.13
N LEU A 288 -30.31 -4.72 -0.95
CA LEU A 288 -31.02 -5.91 -1.38
C LEU A 288 -32.35 -6.10 -0.63
N ALA A 289 -32.32 -5.96 0.70
CA ALA A 289 -33.52 -6.10 1.51
C ALA A 289 -34.62 -5.10 1.07
N TRP A 290 -34.24 -3.82 0.92
CA TRP A 290 -35.19 -2.81 0.44
C TRP A 290 -35.69 -3.11 -0.98
N SER A 291 -34.81 -3.43 -1.91
CA SER A 291 -35.17 -3.73 -3.30
C SER A 291 -36.13 -4.91 -3.43
N PHE A 292 -35.92 -5.99 -2.65
CA PHE A 292 -36.80 -7.14 -2.68
C PHE A 292 -38.14 -6.93 -1.95
N ILE A 293 -38.17 -6.10 -0.88
CA ILE A 293 -39.41 -5.82 -0.15
C ILE A 293 -40.29 -4.85 -0.93
N SER A 294 -39.71 -3.76 -1.49
CA SER A 294 -40.44 -2.74 -2.22
C SER A 294 -40.74 -3.08 -3.68
N ASN A 295 -39.93 -3.97 -4.26
CA ASN A 295 -39.87 -4.28 -5.69
C ASN A 295 -39.60 -3.06 -6.61
N ASP A 296 -39.14 -1.93 -6.03
CA ASP A 296 -38.89 -0.65 -6.71
C ASP A 296 -37.38 -0.47 -7.02
N TRP A 297 -36.84 -1.32 -7.86
CA TRP A 297 -35.43 -1.31 -8.26
C TRP A 297 -34.98 0.05 -8.86
N ASN A 298 -35.89 0.79 -9.47
CA ASN A 298 -35.61 2.09 -10.07
C ASN A 298 -35.29 3.19 -9.05
N ILE A 299 -35.70 3.03 -7.79
CA ILE A 299 -35.51 4.02 -6.72
C ILE A 299 -34.41 3.55 -5.74
N THR A 300 -34.33 2.28 -5.46
CA THR A 300 -33.45 1.74 -4.41
C THR A 300 -31.96 1.93 -4.68
N TRP A 301 -31.55 2.10 -5.95
CA TRP A 301 -30.16 2.40 -6.31
C TRP A 301 -29.61 3.69 -5.67
N ILE A 302 -30.48 4.60 -5.20
CA ILE A 302 -30.12 5.86 -4.54
C ILE A 302 -29.30 5.61 -3.24
N ILE A 303 -29.38 4.41 -2.68
CA ILE A 303 -28.55 4.00 -1.54
C ILE A 303 -27.05 4.14 -1.86
N TRP A 304 -26.60 3.79 -3.06
CA TRP A 304 -25.19 3.80 -3.41
C TRP A 304 -24.52 5.18 -3.35
N PRO A 305 -25.09 6.25 -3.93
CA PRO A 305 -24.57 7.61 -3.74
C PRO A 305 -24.53 8.03 -2.26
N ILE A 306 -25.59 7.73 -1.49
CA ILE A 306 -25.66 8.12 -0.08
C ILE A 306 -24.56 7.41 0.73
N VAL A 307 -24.45 6.10 0.59
CA VAL A 307 -23.42 5.29 1.26
C VAL A 307 -22.03 5.71 0.82
N GLY A 308 -21.82 6.04 -0.47
CA GLY A 308 -20.56 6.54 -0.99
C GLY A 308 -20.12 7.84 -0.30
N VAL A 309 -21.02 8.79 -0.12
CA VAL A 309 -20.72 10.05 0.60
C VAL A 309 -20.42 9.81 2.07
N LEU A 310 -21.15 8.91 2.73
CA LEU A 310 -20.96 8.59 4.15
C LEU A 310 -19.69 7.76 4.42
N PHE A 311 -19.09 7.13 3.41
CA PHE A 311 -17.90 6.32 3.58
C PHE A 311 -16.67 7.13 4.04
N ALA A 312 -16.49 8.34 3.50
CA ALA A 312 -15.34 9.18 3.85
C ALA A 312 -15.30 9.58 5.34
N PRO A 313 -16.38 10.15 5.93
CA PRO A 313 -16.42 10.44 7.37
C PRO A 313 -16.31 9.17 8.23
N PHE A 314 -16.87 8.04 7.77
CA PHE A 314 -16.74 6.77 8.47
C PHE A 314 -15.27 6.33 8.60
N VAL A 315 -14.49 6.38 7.51
CA VAL A 315 -13.05 6.06 7.55
C VAL A 315 -12.28 6.99 8.49
N ILE A 316 -12.61 8.28 8.52
CA ILE A 316 -11.98 9.25 9.43
C ILE A 316 -12.24 8.87 10.90
N ILE A 317 -13.48 8.50 11.23
CA ILE A 317 -13.84 8.07 12.58
C ILE A 317 -13.05 6.82 12.99
N VAL A 318 -12.98 5.82 12.10
CA VAL A 318 -12.21 4.57 12.35
C VAL A 318 -10.73 4.87 12.58
N LYS A 319 -10.12 5.74 11.77
CA LYS A 319 -8.73 6.21 11.96
C LYS A 319 -8.53 6.86 13.33
N HIS A 320 -9.46 7.73 13.73
CA HIS A 320 -9.37 8.45 15.01
C HIS A 320 -9.48 7.50 16.22
N ILE A 321 -10.41 6.55 16.18
CA ILE A 321 -10.60 5.55 17.26
C ILE A 321 -9.33 4.69 17.39
N ASN A 322 -8.78 4.19 16.27
CA ASN A 322 -7.55 3.40 16.28
C ASN A 322 -6.34 4.18 16.79
N SER A 323 -6.23 5.45 16.41
CA SER A 323 -5.14 6.32 16.89
C SER A 323 -5.18 6.51 18.42
N LYS A 324 -6.38 6.59 19.02
CA LYS A 324 -6.53 6.68 20.49
C LYS A 324 -6.23 5.36 21.21
N LYS A 325 -6.51 4.21 20.60
CA LYS A 325 -6.27 2.89 21.21
C LYS A 325 -4.78 2.51 21.23
N ASN A 326 -3.98 3.17 20.38
CA ASN A 326 -2.54 2.92 20.21
C ASN A 326 -1.64 3.97 20.89
N LYS A 327 -2.21 4.91 21.66
CA LYS A 327 -1.54 5.79 22.63
C LYS A 327 -1.68 5.23 24.03
#